data_889f4ef788e9b09ae10fb6346886f8a9
#
_entry.id   889f4ef788e9b09ae10fb6346886f8a9
#
_cell.length_a   1.000
_cell.length_b   1.000
_cell.length_c   1.000
_cell.angle_alpha   90.00
_cell.angle_beta   90.00
_cell.angle_gamma   90.00
#
_symmetry.space_group_name_H-M   'P 1'
#
loop_
_entity.id
_entity.type
_entity.pdbx_description
1 polymer ?
#
loop_
_entity_poly.entity_id
_entity_poly.type
_entity_poly.pdbx_seq_one_letter_code
_entity_poly.pdbx_strand_id
1 'polypeptide(L)'
;MLARSPRWPLAALWLVTILAIVVTACAGAGASAPPSPAPTAPSASGQGSDPGAAIDVDTLLAGAAAKDGQVVRVTGNFLADEGSAQLCAVLMESYPPQCGGGVRLTGEVPADSLSALDTTKEPDLKKMWWGYVTVTGTFRASGADGRPVIELIDISLVEG
;
A
#
# COMPACT_ATOMS: atom_id res chain seq x y z
N MET A 1 25.17 8.90 -43.74
CA MET A 1 25.81 8.47 -42.51
C MET A 1 24.83 7.50 -41.83
N LEU A 2 25.13 6.20 -41.89
CA LEU A 2 24.26 5.12 -41.46
C LEU A 2 24.65 4.70 -40.03
N ALA A 3 23.75 4.90 -39.07
CA ALA A 3 23.95 4.47 -37.67
C ALA A 3 23.58 2.99 -37.52
N ARG A 4 24.57 2.20 -37.14
CA ARG A 4 24.45 0.76 -36.85
C ARG A 4 23.78 0.52 -35.51
N SER A 5 22.69 -0.27 -35.49
CA SER A 5 22.08 -0.84 -34.30
C SER A 5 22.89 -2.02 -33.76
N PRO A 6 23.17 -2.13 -32.47
CA PRO A 6 23.77 -3.33 -31.90
C PRO A 6 22.69 -4.43 -31.69
N ARG A 7 22.93 -5.55 -32.34
CA ARG A 7 22.20 -6.81 -32.14
C ARG A 7 22.75 -7.47 -30.89
N TRP A 8 21.92 -7.70 -29.87
CA TRP A 8 22.26 -8.54 -28.72
C TRP A 8 21.85 -10.00 -28.99
N PRO A 9 22.71 -10.97 -28.69
CA PRO A 9 22.41 -12.37 -28.91
C PRO A 9 21.53 -12.93 -27.79
N LEU A 10 20.47 -13.62 -28.23
CA LEU A 10 19.66 -14.52 -27.40
C LEU A 10 20.47 -15.79 -27.12
N ALA A 11 20.88 -16.05 -25.90
CA ALA A 11 21.22 -17.40 -25.43
C ALA A 11 21.37 -17.42 -23.90
N ALA A 12 20.38 -17.90 -23.20
CA ALA A 12 20.59 -18.60 -21.92
C ALA A 12 19.42 -19.56 -21.67
N LEU A 13 19.64 -20.81 -22.10
CA LEU A 13 18.90 -21.98 -21.66
C LEU A 13 19.00 -22.10 -20.14
N TRP A 14 17.85 -22.15 -19.43
CA TRP A 14 17.83 -22.60 -18.04
C TRP A 14 17.23 -23.99 -17.94
N LEU A 15 18.07 -24.90 -17.49
CA LEU A 15 17.77 -26.29 -17.12
C LEU A 15 16.76 -26.34 -15.98
N VAL A 16 15.66 -27.04 -16.24
CA VAL A 16 14.66 -27.41 -15.23
C VAL A 16 15.16 -28.63 -14.48
N THR A 17 15.51 -28.48 -13.22
CA THR A 17 15.81 -29.58 -12.31
C THR A 17 14.57 -29.96 -11.52
N ILE A 18 13.92 -31.05 -11.88
CA ILE A 18 12.79 -31.65 -11.17
C ILE A 18 13.34 -32.43 -9.98
N LEU A 19 13.08 -31.95 -8.75
CA LEU A 19 13.36 -32.69 -7.52
C LEU A 19 12.07 -33.41 -7.07
N ALA A 20 12.01 -34.71 -7.25
CA ALA A 20 10.94 -35.56 -6.77
C ALA A 20 11.07 -35.81 -5.26
N ILE A 21 10.08 -35.32 -4.48
CA ILE A 21 9.97 -35.62 -3.05
C ILE A 21 9.07 -36.85 -2.88
N VAL A 22 9.64 -37.95 -2.40
CA VAL A 22 8.96 -39.20 -2.02
C VAL A 22 8.26 -38.95 -0.66
N VAL A 23 6.94 -39.05 -0.66
CA VAL A 23 6.13 -39.02 0.57
C VAL A 23 5.93 -40.44 1.06
N THR A 24 6.55 -40.77 2.18
CA THR A 24 6.39 -42.03 2.89
C THR A 24 5.10 -41.99 3.72
N ALA A 25 4.14 -42.84 3.35
CA ALA A 25 2.91 -43.03 4.10
C ALA A 25 3.18 -43.93 5.32
N CYS A 26 2.99 -43.44 6.54
CA CYS A 26 2.85 -44.24 7.75
C CYS A 26 1.37 -44.50 8.01
N ALA A 27 0.94 -45.74 7.80
CA ALA A 27 -0.34 -46.24 8.25
C ALA A 27 -0.25 -46.52 9.78
N GLY A 28 -0.89 -45.74 10.59
CA GLY A 28 -1.10 -45.96 12.00
C GLY A 28 -2.60 -46.19 12.29
N ALA A 29 -2.98 -47.48 12.51
CA ALA A 29 -4.29 -47.82 13.07
C ALA A 29 -4.29 -47.47 14.56
N GLY A 30 -5.24 -46.68 15.04
CA GLY A 30 -5.34 -46.34 16.43
C GLY A 30 -6.67 -45.69 16.80
N ALA A 31 -7.59 -46.48 17.43
CA ALA A 31 -8.61 -46.12 18.41
C ALA A 31 -9.52 -44.93 18.12
N SER A 32 -10.80 -45.24 17.90
CA SER A 32 -11.93 -44.32 17.94
C SER A 32 -12.05 -43.67 19.34
N ALA A 33 -11.71 -42.37 19.41
CA ALA A 33 -12.08 -41.55 20.52
C ALA A 33 -13.43 -40.85 20.22
N PRO A 34 -14.27 -40.60 21.22
CA PRO A 34 -15.56 -39.94 21.04
C PRO A 34 -15.37 -38.50 20.53
N PRO A 35 -16.34 -37.96 19.74
CA PRO A 35 -16.20 -36.63 19.15
C PRO A 35 -16.14 -35.59 20.28
N SER A 36 -14.98 -34.96 20.39
CA SER A 36 -14.80 -33.75 21.17
C SER A 36 -15.65 -32.65 20.54
N PRO A 37 -16.37 -31.82 21.31
CA PRO A 37 -17.14 -30.71 20.77
C PRO A 37 -16.18 -29.80 20.01
N ALA A 38 -16.54 -29.51 18.75
CA ALA A 38 -15.78 -28.61 17.90
C ALA A 38 -15.59 -27.27 18.64
N PRO A 39 -14.35 -26.72 18.70
CA PRO A 39 -14.17 -25.38 19.18
C PRO A 39 -14.98 -24.46 18.28
N THR A 40 -15.97 -23.80 18.88
CA THR A 40 -16.70 -22.71 18.24
C THR A 40 -15.65 -21.70 17.79
N ALA A 41 -15.42 -21.59 16.49
CA ALA A 41 -14.56 -20.56 15.94
C ALA A 41 -15.07 -19.21 16.47
N PRO A 42 -14.23 -18.38 17.09
CA PRO A 42 -14.65 -17.04 17.44
C PRO A 42 -15.04 -16.37 16.11
N SER A 43 -16.32 -16.03 16.00
CA SER A 43 -16.78 -15.11 14.96
C SER A 43 -15.89 -13.89 15.08
N ALA A 44 -15.01 -13.70 14.11
CA ALA A 44 -14.31 -12.44 13.91
C ALA A 44 -15.37 -11.41 13.53
N SER A 45 -16.10 -10.94 14.55
CA SER A 45 -16.78 -9.67 14.47
C SER A 45 -15.67 -8.68 14.18
N GLY A 46 -15.64 -8.17 12.94
CA GLY A 46 -14.77 -7.06 12.57
C GLY A 46 -15.09 -5.90 13.50
N GLN A 47 -14.48 -5.89 14.69
CA GLN A 47 -14.35 -4.69 15.48
C GLN A 47 -13.53 -3.77 14.60
N GLY A 48 -14.22 -2.79 14.01
CA GLY A 48 -13.59 -1.60 13.49
C GLY A 48 -12.76 -1.04 14.65
N SER A 49 -11.49 -1.44 14.66
CA SER A 49 -10.54 -0.87 15.62
C SER A 49 -10.56 0.62 15.33
N ASP A 50 -11.00 1.41 16.30
CA ASP A 50 -10.80 2.86 16.26
C ASP A 50 -9.31 3.05 15.91
N PRO A 51 -8.99 3.70 14.79
CA PRO A 51 -7.62 3.77 14.30
C PRO A 51 -6.69 4.54 15.26
N GLY A 52 -7.17 4.93 16.41
CA GLY A 52 -6.39 5.61 17.45
C GLY A 52 -5.97 7.02 17.04
N ALA A 53 -4.98 7.55 17.72
CA ALA A 53 -4.39 8.85 17.38
C ALA A 53 -3.69 8.79 16.01
N ALA A 54 -3.83 9.87 15.22
CA ALA A 54 -3.12 9.97 13.95
C ALA A 54 -1.60 9.98 14.18
N ILE A 55 -0.87 9.25 13.35
CA ILE A 55 0.60 9.23 13.32
C ILE A 55 1.08 9.90 12.03
N ASP A 56 2.32 10.36 12.00
CA ASP A 56 2.95 10.87 10.77
C ASP A 56 3.43 9.74 9.85
N VAL A 57 3.75 10.10 8.60
CA VAL A 57 4.20 9.14 7.56
C VAL A 57 5.50 8.44 7.95
N ASP A 58 6.45 9.16 8.56
CA ASP A 58 7.75 8.59 8.94
C ASP A 58 7.57 7.55 10.07
N THR A 59 6.74 7.84 11.05
CA THR A 59 6.37 6.91 12.12
C THR A 59 5.67 5.66 11.57
N LEU A 60 4.77 5.82 10.57
CA LEU A 60 4.15 4.69 9.90
C LEU A 60 5.19 3.81 9.21
N LEU A 61 6.08 4.43 8.43
CA LEU A 61 7.10 3.71 7.67
C LEU A 61 8.14 3.02 8.58
N ALA A 62 8.54 3.66 9.66
CA ALA A 62 9.44 3.06 10.66
C ALA A 62 8.82 1.83 11.33
N GLY A 63 7.49 1.81 11.52
CA GLY A 63 6.75 0.70 12.09
C GLY A 63 6.07 -0.22 11.08
N ALA A 64 6.43 -0.17 9.79
CA ALA A 64 5.67 -0.76 8.70
C ALA A 64 5.32 -2.24 8.90
N ALA A 65 6.31 -3.07 9.29
CA ALA A 65 6.09 -4.50 9.47
C ALA A 65 5.05 -4.81 10.58
N ALA A 66 5.04 -4.02 11.65
CA ALA A 66 4.11 -4.20 12.76
C ALA A 66 2.69 -3.70 12.45
N LYS A 67 2.57 -2.83 11.46
CA LYS A 67 1.29 -2.21 11.06
C LYS A 67 0.67 -2.84 9.81
N ASP A 68 1.34 -3.81 9.22
CA ASP A 68 0.86 -4.48 8.00
C ASP A 68 -0.52 -5.12 8.23
N GLY A 69 -1.45 -4.84 7.34
CA GLY A 69 -2.85 -5.30 7.42
C GLY A 69 -3.73 -4.58 8.43
N GLN A 70 -3.22 -3.59 9.16
CA GLN A 70 -4.01 -2.82 10.13
C GLN A 70 -4.67 -1.61 9.51
N VAL A 71 -5.81 -1.19 10.07
CA VAL A 71 -6.37 0.12 9.81
C VAL A 71 -5.55 1.15 10.57
N VAL A 72 -5.04 2.13 9.85
CA VAL A 72 -4.20 3.21 10.38
C VAL A 72 -4.84 4.56 10.11
N ARG A 73 -4.52 5.54 10.96
CA ARG A 73 -4.83 6.94 10.75
C ARG A 73 -3.54 7.72 10.65
N VAL A 74 -3.29 8.34 9.51
CA VAL A 74 -1.98 8.94 9.18
C VAL A 74 -2.16 10.37 8.71
N THR A 75 -1.38 11.27 9.26
CA THR A 75 -1.35 12.68 8.86
C THR A 75 -0.10 12.94 8.02
N GLY A 76 -0.25 13.70 6.94
CA GLY A 76 0.87 14.03 6.07
C GLY A 76 0.50 14.91 4.89
N ASN A 77 1.47 15.16 4.05
CA ASN A 77 1.28 15.95 2.84
C ASN A 77 0.69 15.07 1.73
N PHE A 78 -0.53 15.33 1.36
CA PHE A 78 -1.18 14.69 0.23
C PHE A 78 -0.66 15.27 -1.08
N LEU A 79 -0.40 14.41 -2.04
CA LEU A 79 -0.08 14.79 -3.41
C LEU A 79 -0.77 13.83 -4.36
N ALA A 80 -1.56 14.36 -5.29
CA ALA A 80 -2.25 13.56 -6.30
C ALA A 80 -2.19 14.20 -7.68
N ASP A 81 -2.34 13.36 -8.68
CA ASP A 81 -2.62 13.72 -10.06
C ASP A 81 -3.80 12.87 -10.59
N GLU A 82 -4.11 12.95 -11.88
CA GLU A 82 -5.23 12.22 -12.50
C GLU A 82 -5.09 10.68 -12.46
N GLY A 83 -3.93 10.16 -12.13
CA GLY A 83 -3.67 8.71 -12.17
C GLY A 83 -3.07 8.14 -10.89
N SER A 84 -2.68 8.99 -9.95
CA SER A 84 -2.00 8.54 -8.73
C SER A 84 -2.25 9.46 -7.55
N ALA A 85 -2.28 8.90 -6.35
CA ALA A 85 -2.33 9.64 -5.10
C ALA A 85 -1.32 9.05 -4.11
N GLN A 86 -0.71 9.91 -3.31
CA GLN A 86 0.25 9.50 -2.30
C GLN A 86 0.23 10.45 -1.10
N LEU A 87 0.59 9.90 0.06
CA LEU A 87 0.80 10.65 1.28
C LEU A 87 2.30 10.75 1.53
N CYS A 88 2.83 11.96 1.48
CA CYS A 88 4.26 12.23 1.52
C CYS A 88 4.70 12.60 2.94
N ALA A 89 5.89 12.15 3.34
CA ALA A 89 6.54 12.60 4.56
C ALA A 89 6.88 14.10 4.44
N VAL A 90 7.38 14.50 3.27
CA VAL A 90 7.71 15.89 2.98
C VAL A 90 7.34 16.23 1.54
N LEU A 91 6.88 17.45 1.29
CA LEU A 91 6.80 18.04 -0.04
C LEU A 91 8.07 18.87 -0.29
N MET A 92 8.70 18.63 -1.43
CA MET A 92 9.87 19.42 -1.87
C MET A 92 9.41 20.79 -2.38
N GLU A 93 10.19 21.81 -2.10
CA GLU A 93 9.97 23.18 -2.58
C GLU A 93 10.24 23.28 -4.09
N SER A 94 9.26 22.84 -4.89
CA SER A 94 9.25 22.92 -6.35
C SER A 94 7.84 23.25 -6.82
N TYR A 95 7.72 23.69 -8.07
CA TYR A 95 6.40 23.89 -8.67
C TYR A 95 6.30 23.18 -10.02
N PRO A 96 5.40 22.20 -10.18
CA PRO A 96 4.53 21.64 -9.14
C PRO A 96 5.34 20.92 -8.04
N PRO A 97 4.77 20.75 -6.83
CA PRO A 97 5.46 20.11 -5.72
C PRO A 97 5.77 18.64 -6.03
N GLN A 98 6.81 18.11 -5.38
CA GLN A 98 7.23 16.72 -5.50
C GLN A 98 7.26 16.03 -4.13
N CYS A 99 7.02 14.73 -4.12
CA CYS A 99 7.02 13.93 -2.91
C CYS A 99 8.43 13.45 -2.56
N GLY A 100 8.93 13.80 -1.39
CA GLY A 100 10.20 13.36 -0.84
C GLY A 100 10.08 12.05 -0.03
N GLY A 101 9.47 11.04 -0.62
CA GLY A 101 9.18 9.78 0.05
C GLY A 101 7.75 9.74 0.61
N GLY A 102 7.18 8.53 0.74
CA GLY A 102 5.81 8.43 1.24
C GLY A 102 5.16 7.08 0.97
N VAL A 103 3.87 7.05 1.16
CA VAL A 103 2.99 5.89 1.02
C VAL A 103 2.01 6.16 -0.12
N ARG A 104 1.88 5.22 -1.04
CA ARG A 104 0.89 5.33 -2.10
C ARG A 104 -0.52 5.12 -1.53
N LEU A 105 -1.48 5.87 -2.04
CA LEU A 105 -2.89 5.67 -1.74
C LEU A 105 -3.53 4.90 -2.88
N THR A 106 -4.41 3.97 -2.55
CA THR A 106 -5.28 3.25 -3.49
C THR A 106 -6.72 3.40 -3.05
N GLY A 107 -7.63 3.28 -3.99
CA GLY A 107 -9.03 3.63 -3.77
C GLY A 107 -9.38 4.98 -4.38
N GLU A 108 -10.64 5.33 -4.31
CA GLU A 108 -11.14 6.59 -4.86
C GLU A 108 -10.96 7.73 -3.83
N VAL A 109 -10.35 8.82 -4.27
CA VAL A 109 -10.29 10.04 -3.47
C VAL A 109 -11.56 10.86 -3.77
N PRO A 110 -12.38 11.18 -2.75
CA PRO A 110 -13.61 11.94 -2.95
C PRO A 110 -13.36 13.28 -3.63
N ALA A 111 -14.17 13.64 -4.62
CA ALA A 111 -14.03 14.90 -5.35
C ALA A 111 -14.14 16.13 -4.44
N ASP A 112 -14.98 16.04 -3.41
CA ASP A 112 -15.16 17.12 -2.43
C ASP A 112 -13.87 17.36 -1.64
N SER A 113 -13.15 16.31 -1.28
CA SER A 113 -11.85 16.43 -0.62
C SER A 113 -10.81 17.07 -1.54
N LEU A 114 -10.80 16.74 -2.83
CA LEU A 114 -9.89 17.36 -3.81
C LEU A 114 -10.20 18.85 -4.02
N SER A 115 -11.47 19.26 -3.97
CA SER A 115 -11.89 20.65 -4.21
C SER A 115 -11.38 21.62 -3.15
N ALA A 116 -11.06 21.13 -1.97
CA ALA A 116 -10.58 21.90 -0.84
C ALA A 116 -9.04 21.98 -0.76
N LEU A 117 -8.34 21.30 -1.68
CA LEU A 117 -6.87 21.26 -1.75
C LEU A 117 -6.32 22.31 -2.72
N ASP A 118 -5.06 22.66 -2.55
CA ASP A 118 -4.33 23.46 -3.54
C ASP A 118 -4.21 22.67 -4.86
N THR A 119 -4.14 23.42 -5.96
CA THR A 119 -4.01 22.80 -7.30
C THR A 119 -3.15 23.66 -8.22
N THR A 120 -2.54 23.00 -9.23
CA THR A 120 -1.84 23.71 -10.32
C THR A 120 -2.79 24.67 -11.03
N LYS A 121 -2.36 25.91 -11.21
CA LYS A 121 -3.13 26.99 -11.85
C LYS A 121 -2.75 27.20 -13.32
N GLU A 122 -1.57 26.77 -13.71
CA GLU A 122 -1.04 26.91 -15.06
C GLU A 122 -1.67 25.88 -16.00
N PRO A 123 -2.28 26.31 -17.12
CA PRO A 123 -2.97 25.43 -18.04
C PRO A 123 -2.04 24.43 -18.76
N ASP A 124 -0.75 24.77 -18.88
CA ASP A 124 0.26 23.95 -19.55
C ASP A 124 0.85 22.84 -18.65
N LEU A 125 0.56 22.90 -17.35
CA LEU A 125 1.02 21.90 -16.40
C LEU A 125 -0.03 20.84 -16.16
N LYS A 126 0.43 19.61 -15.88
CA LYS A 126 -0.44 18.54 -15.44
C LYS A 126 -1.19 18.96 -14.19
N LYS A 127 -2.49 18.71 -14.15
CA LYS A 127 -3.30 19.01 -12.98
C LYS A 127 -2.87 18.14 -11.80
N MET A 128 -2.55 18.79 -10.71
CA MET A 128 -2.14 18.17 -9.47
C MET A 128 -2.88 18.84 -8.31
N TRP A 129 -3.08 18.08 -7.23
CA TRP A 129 -3.67 18.54 -5.98
C TRP A 129 -2.71 18.23 -4.84
N TRP A 130 -2.58 19.14 -3.90
CA TRP A 130 -1.76 18.95 -2.71
C TRP A 130 -2.33 19.68 -1.50
N GLY A 131 -1.97 19.21 -0.31
CA GLY A 131 -2.36 19.83 0.96
C GLY A 131 -2.06 18.92 2.14
N TYR A 132 -2.30 19.41 3.33
CA TYR A 132 -2.05 18.64 4.55
C TYR A 132 -3.34 17.97 5.00
N VAL A 133 -3.31 16.63 5.11
CA VAL A 133 -4.51 15.83 5.35
C VAL A 133 -4.28 14.76 6.41
N THR A 134 -5.37 14.23 6.95
CA THR A 134 -5.41 12.97 7.67
C THR A 134 -6.09 11.93 6.80
N VAL A 135 -5.44 10.80 6.60
CA VAL A 135 -5.92 9.64 5.86
C VAL A 135 -6.21 8.51 6.84
N THR A 136 -7.35 7.86 6.69
CA THR A 136 -7.67 6.58 7.35
C THR A 136 -7.76 5.50 6.30
N GLY A 137 -7.12 4.35 6.51
CA GLY A 137 -7.14 3.25 5.56
C GLY A 137 -6.40 2.02 6.04
N THR A 138 -6.51 0.92 5.28
CA THR A 138 -5.78 -0.31 5.55
C THR A 138 -4.36 -0.20 5.01
N PHE A 139 -3.37 -0.28 5.88
CA PHE A 139 -1.97 -0.21 5.49
C PHE A 139 -1.44 -1.57 5.04
N ARG A 140 -0.64 -1.56 3.97
CA ARG A 140 0.18 -2.69 3.51
C ARG A 140 1.62 -2.23 3.39
N ALA A 141 2.50 -2.91 4.09
CA ALA A 141 3.93 -2.62 4.07
C ALA A 141 4.55 -2.85 2.68
N SER A 142 3.95 -3.74 1.89
CA SER A 142 4.34 -4.02 0.51
C SER A 142 3.10 -4.22 -0.36
N GLY A 143 2.82 -3.28 -1.24
CA GLY A 143 1.80 -3.41 -2.27
C GLY A 143 2.26 -4.26 -3.46
N ALA A 144 1.47 -4.30 -4.53
CA ALA A 144 1.74 -5.09 -5.73
C ALA A 144 3.05 -4.73 -6.44
N ASP A 145 3.51 -3.50 -6.29
CA ASP A 145 4.78 -2.98 -6.85
C ASP A 145 5.94 -2.97 -5.83
N GLY A 146 5.76 -3.61 -4.67
CA GLY A 146 6.74 -3.66 -3.59
C GLY A 146 6.83 -2.38 -2.75
N ARG A 147 6.01 -1.36 -3.02
CA ARG A 147 5.97 -0.12 -2.24
C ARG A 147 4.90 -0.19 -1.16
N PRO A 148 5.06 0.53 -0.04
CA PRO A 148 4.01 0.64 0.94
C PRO A 148 2.78 1.34 0.36
N VAL A 149 1.59 0.88 0.77
CA VAL A 149 0.31 1.38 0.27
C VAL A 149 -0.70 1.50 1.40
N ILE A 150 -1.59 2.48 1.33
CA ILE A 150 -2.80 2.58 2.14
C ILE A 150 -3.99 2.45 1.20
N GLU A 151 -4.83 1.45 1.45
CA GLU A 151 -6.14 1.32 0.84
C GLU A 151 -7.08 2.30 1.55
N LEU A 152 -7.46 3.36 0.84
CA LEU A 152 -8.16 4.51 1.39
C LEU A 152 -9.57 4.13 1.87
N ILE A 153 -9.90 4.52 3.09
CA ILE A 153 -11.26 4.45 3.65
C ILE A 153 -11.82 5.86 3.79
N ASP A 154 -11.02 6.80 4.28
CA ASP A 154 -11.43 8.18 4.50
C ASP A 154 -10.24 9.15 4.37
N ILE A 155 -10.53 10.39 4.00
CA ILE A 155 -9.57 11.48 3.94
C ILE A 155 -10.23 12.78 4.42
N SER A 156 -9.56 13.49 5.31
CA SER A 156 -10.00 14.78 5.83
C SER A 156 -8.87 15.79 5.84
N LEU A 157 -9.21 17.06 5.60
CA LEU A 157 -8.27 18.15 5.74
C LEU A 157 -7.92 18.35 7.21
N VAL A 158 -6.67 18.69 7.47
CA VAL A 158 -6.24 19.17 8.79
C VAL A 158 -6.45 20.68 8.80
N GLU A 159 -7.42 21.14 9.58
CA GLU A 159 -7.60 22.55 9.83
C GLU A 159 -6.41 23.08 10.64
N GLY A 160 -5.73 24.10 10.12
CA GLY A 160 -4.58 24.75 10.74
C GLY A 160 -4.99 25.88 11.69
#